data_e9b8ca387277b5cac963eb018ff5688b
#
_entry.id   e9b8ca387277b5cac963eb018ff5688b
#
_cell.length_a   1.000
_cell.length_b   1.000
_cell.length_c   1.000
_cell.angle_alpha   90.00
_cell.angle_beta   90.00
_cell.angle_gamma   90.00
#
_symmetry.space_group_name_H-M   'P 1'
#
loop_
_entity.id
_entity.type
_entity.pdbx_description
1 polymer ?
#
loop_
_entity_poly.entity_id
_entity_poly.type
_entity_poly.pdbx_seq_one_letter_code
_entity_poly.pdbx_strand_id
1 'polypeptide(L)'
;MNVTRRAVIDKALKGSVLCLGFSVGGATMLLTPEEARAREVPLQKLTAEQVKVLEQLAEAMVPGSVKLGVAHFIDHQLGTTPEDSLLIAKYLQAPLPYADFYAKGLSAVTAMARRIVGKPVGNLNDTEIEQVVKEMSKGGAAVDGFPIFLFYMCLRSDAVDVTYGTPEGFKKLNVPYMQHILPPETWNG
;
A
#
# COMPACT_ATOMS: atom_id res chain seq x y z
N MET A 1 -25.65 4.75 -7.43
CA MET A 1 -25.66 4.02 -8.73
C MET A 1 -24.97 2.68 -8.49
N ASN A 2 -25.68 1.57 -8.66
CA ASN A 2 -25.09 0.26 -8.39
C ASN A 2 -24.02 -0.06 -9.44
N VAL A 3 -22.83 -0.41 -8.96
CA VAL A 3 -21.77 -0.98 -9.80
C VAL A 3 -22.36 -2.20 -10.51
N THR A 4 -22.45 -2.18 -11.84
CA THR A 4 -23.07 -3.28 -12.58
C THR A 4 -22.14 -4.49 -12.60
N ARG A 5 -22.70 -5.70 -12.46
CA ARG A 5 -21.96 -6.99 -12.59
C ARG A 5 -21.09 -7.01 -13.86
N ARG A 6 -21.57 -6.39 -14.94
CA ARG A 6 -20.85 -6.29 -16.21
C ARG A 6 -19.55 -5.48 -16.10
N ALA A 7 -19.56 -4.34 -15.37
CA ALA A 7 -18.36 -3.54 -15.15
C ALA A 7 -17.29 -4.29 -14.32
N VAL A 8 -17.74 -5.10 -13.35
CA VAL A 8 -16.84 -5.99 -12.58
C VAL A 8 -16.22 -7.06 -13.47
N ILE A 9 -17.05 -7.73 -14.29
CA ILE A 9 -16.60 -8.81 -15.18
C ILE A 9 -15.65 -8.28 -16.25
N ASP A 10 -15.97 -7.13 -16.88
CA ASP A 10 -15.11 -6.53 -17.92
C ASP A 10 -13.73 -6.14 -17.38
N LYS A 11 -13.65 -5.69 -16.13
CA LYS A 11 -12.36 -5.36 -15.49
C LYS A 11 -11.60 -6.61 -15.02
N ALA A 12 -12.30 -7.60 -14.49
CA ALA A 12 -11.71 -8.89 -14.11
C ALA A 12 -11.14 -9.62 -15.34
N LEU A 13 -11.84 -9.58 -16.48
CA LEU A 13 -11.38 -10.17 -17.75
C LEU A 13 -10.17 -9.46 -18.36
N LYS A 14 -9.94 -8.19 -18.02
CA LYS A 14 -8.75 -7.43 -18.44
C LYS A 14 -7.53 -7.67 -17.57
N GLY A 15 -7.61 -8.63 -16.63
CA GLY A 15 -6.47 -9.03 -15.78
C GLY A 15 -6.16 -8.07 -14.63
N SER A 16 -7.02 -7.08 -14.38
CA SER A 16 -6.85 -6.18 -13.24
C SER A 16 -7.41 -6.83 -11.98
N VAL A 17 -6.54 -7.34 -11.12
CA VAL A 17 -6.91 -8.09 -9.91
C VAL A 17 -7.43 -7.18 -8.81
N LEU A 18 -6.99 -5.91 -8.78
CA LEU A 18 -7.31 -4.97 -7.71
C LEU A 18 -8.17 -3.82 -8.23
N CYS A 19 -9.51 -4.01 -8.24
CA CYS A 19 -10.47 -2.93 -8.50
C CYS A 19 -11.22 -2.58 -7.22
N LEU A 20 -11.20 -1.31 -6.85
CA LEU A 20 -11.80 -0.78 -5.64
C LEU A 20 -12.89 0.24 -5.99
N GLY A 21 -13.88 0.41 -5.09
CA GLY A 21 -14.98 1.35 -5.27
C GLY A 21 -14.61 2.76 -4.81
N PHE A 22 -14.22 3.64 -5.71
CA PHE A 22 -13.90 5.03 -5.41
C PHE A 22 -15.09 5.96 -5.65
N SER A 23 -15.24 6.99 -4.81
CA SER A 23 -16.24 8.04 -4.99
C SER A 23 -15.70 9.13 -5.91
N VAL A 24 -16.33 9.32 -7.08
CA VAL A 24 -15.94 10.31 -8.07
C VAL A 24 -17.15 11.11 -8.49
N GLY A 25 -17.19 12.40 -8.21
CA GLY A 25 -18.31 13.26 -8.57
C GLY A 25 -19.66 12.82 -7.98
N GLY A 26 -19.66 12.21 -6.78
CA GLY A 26 -20.87 11.70 -6.13
C GLY A 26 -21.35 10.33 -6.62
N ALA A 27 -20.62 9.68 -7.54
CA ALA A 27 -20.90 8.33 -8.01
C ALA A 27 -19.77 7.37 -7.58
N THR A 28 -20.13 6.10 -7.28
CA THR A 28 -19.14 5.07 -7.03
C THR A 28 -18.65 4.47 -8.35
N MET A 29 -17.35 4.55 -8.59
CA MET A 29 -16.68 3.96 -9.76
C MET A 29 -15.71 2.87 -9.33
N LEU A 30 -15.67 1.76 -10.07
CA LEU A 30 -14.64 0.73 -9.91
C LEU A 30 -13.38 1.18 -10.66
N LEU A 31 -12.33 1.47 -9.90
CA LEU A 31 -11.04 1.89 -10.42
C LEU A 31 -9.92 1.03 -9.79
N THR A 32 -8.83 0.85 -10.54
CA THR A 32 -7.58 0.42 -9.92
C THR A 32 -6.99 1.59 -9.11
N PRO A 33 -6.09 1.33 -8.14
CA PRO A 33 -5.38 2.40 -7.45
C PRO A 33 -4.62 3.33 -8.40
N GLU A 34 -4.03 2.80 -9.48
CA GLU A 34 -3.36 3.58 -10.53
C GLU A 34 -4.35 4.49 -11.27
N GLU A 35 -5.53 3.97 -11.67
CA GLU A 35 -6.57 4.78 -12.31
C GLU A 35 -7.13 5.86 -11.37
N ALA A 36 -7.28 5.54 -10.07
CA ALA A 36 -7.73 6.49 -9.06
C ALA A 36 -6.71 7.63 -8.90
N ARG A 37 -5.42 7.30 -8.84
CA ARG A 37 -4.33 8.27 -8.81
C ARG A 37 -4.30 9.14 -10.07
N ALA A 38 -4.36 8.52 -11.25
CA ALA A 38 -4.32 9.23 -12.54
C ALA A 38 -5.52 10.20 -12.74
N ARG A 39 -6.62 9.93 -12.06
CA ARG A 39 -7.83 10.79 -12.05
C ARG A 39 -7.87 11.74 -10.88
N GLU A 40 -6.82 11.80 -10.06
CA GLU A 40 -6.73 12.66 -8.88
C GLU A 40 -7.94 12.49 -7.94
N VAL A 41 -8.39 11.22 -7.74
CA VAL A 41 -9.51 10.95 -6.84
C VAL A 41 -9.14 11.42 -5.43
N PRO A 42 -9.98 12.24 -4.78
CA PRO A 42 -9.67 12.76 -3.45
C PRO A 42 -9.49 11.66 -2.41
N LEU A 43 -8.42 11.72 -1.65
CA LEU A 43 -8.18 10.86 -0.50
C LEU A 43 -9.05 11.30 0.68
N GLN A 44 -9.51 10.36 1.50
CA GLN A 44 -10.51 10.60 2.54
C GLN A 44 -9.97 10.39 3.96
N LYS A 45 -8.96 9.58 4.13
CA LYS A 45 -8.40 9.17 5.44
C LYS A 45 -7.04 9.75 5.71
N LEU A 46 -6.24 9.94 4.68
CA LEU A 46 -4.88 10.47 4.78
C LEU A 46 -4.87 11.97 4.48
N THR A 47 -4.15 12.73 5.30
CA THR A 47 -3.87 14.16 5.00
C THR A 47 -2.82 14.26 3.90
N ALA A 48 -2.75 15.42 3.22
CA ALA A 48 -1.74 15.66 2.18
C ALA A 48 -0.30 15.47 2.67
N GLU A 49 -0.02 15.84 3.93
CA GLU A 49 1.29 15.64 4.54
C GLU A 49 1.57 14.15 4.77
N GLN A 50 0.59 13.39 5.28
CA GLN A 50 0.71 11.94 5.44
C GLN A 50 0.93 11.23 4.11
N VAL A 51 0.22 11.63 3.06
CA VAL A 51 0.39 11.10 1.71
C VAL A 51 1.82 11.31 1.21
N LYS A 52 2.35 12.53 1.35
CA LYS A 52 3.73 12.85 0.95
C LYS A 52 4.75 11.96 1.64
N VAL A 53 4.61 11.76 2.96
CA VAL A 53 5.50 10.90 3.74
C VAL A 53 5.35 9.43 3.33
N LEU A 54 4.11 8.95 3.19
CA LEU A 54 3.80 7.58 2.80
C LEU A 54 4.38 7.26 1.42
N GLU A 55 4.12 8.11 0.42
CA GLU A 55 4.59 7.92 -0.94
C GLU A 55 6.12 7.91 -1.02
N GLN A 56 6.79 8.80 -0.30
CA GLN A 56 8.26 8.83 -0.27
C GLN A 56 8.85 7.54 0.33
N LEU A 57 8.28 7.05 1.44
CA LEU A 57 8.70 5.79 2.05
C LEU A 57 8.40 4.60 1.14
N ALA A 58 7.19 4.53 0.59
CA ALA A 58 6.76 3.44 -0.28
C ALA A 58 7.61 3.34 -1.54
N GLU A 59 7.89 4.48 -2.20
CA GLU A 59 8.75 4.54 -3.41
C GLU A 59 10.18 4.09 -3.12
N ALA A 60 10.74 4.50 -1.97
CA ALA A 60 12.09 4.07 -1.58
C ALA A 60 12.17 2.57 -1.26
N MET A 61 11.09 1.97 -0.74
CA MET A 61 11.01 0.54 -0.46
C MET A 61 10.67 -0.31 -1.68
N VAL A 62 9.78 0.21 -2.53
CA VAL A 62 9.22 -0.49 -3.69
C VAL A 62 9.09 0.50 -4.86
N PRO A 63 10.12 0.66 -5.68
CA PRO A 63 10.12 1.60 -6.78
C PRO A 63 8.96 1.38 -7.76
N GLY A 64 8.26 2.46 -8.09
CA GLY A 64 7.08 2.47 -8.94
C GLY A 64 5.76 2.35 -8.19
N SER A 65 5.76 2.11 -6.87
CA SER A 65 4.55 1.97 -6.07
C SER A 65 3.69 3.24 -6.07
N VAL A 66 4.32 4.40 -6.07
CA VAL A 66 3.63 5.70 -6.14
C VAL A 66 2.86 5.83 -7.44
N LYS A 67 3.49 5.53 -8.58
CA LYS A 67 2.83 5.55 -9.88
C LYS A 67 1.60 4.63 -9.91
N LEU A 68 1.70 3.47 -9.28
CA LEU A 68 0.63 2.47 -9.23
C LEU A 68 -0.41 2.74 -8.15
N GLY A 69 -0.32 3.89 -7.45
CA GLY A 69 -1.39 4.40 -6.59
C GLY A 69 -1.41 3.83 -5.18
N VAL A 70 -0.24 3.53 -4.59
CA VAL A 70 -0.14 2.97 -3.23
C VAL A 70 -0.89 3.81 -2.18
N ALA A 71 -0.84 5.14 -2.27
CA ALA A 71 -1.56 6.02 -1.34
C ALA A 71 -3.08 5.87 -1.51
N HIS A 72 -3.59 5.76 -2.74
CA HIS A 72 -5.02 5.54 -3.01
C HIS A 72 -5.49 4.18 -2.53
N PHE A 73 -4.67 3.14 -2.68
CA PHE A 73 -4.96 1.82 -2.12
C PHE A 73 -5.09 1.88 -0.60
N ILE A 74 -4.07 2.37 0.08
CA ILE A 74 -4.05 2.42 1.55
C ILE A 74 -5.18 3.30 2.06
N ASP A 75 -5.38 4.51 1.51
CA ASP A 75 -6.47 5.42 1.92
C ASP A 75 -7.85 4.77 1.81
N HIS A 76 -8.11 4.08 0.68
CA HIS A 76 -9.35 3.35 0.48
C HIS A 76 -9.53 2.27 1.55
N GLN A 77 -8.48 1.48 1.80
CA GLN A 77 -8.51 0.37 2.75
C GLN A 77 -8.66 0.84 4.21
N LEU A 78 -8.11 2.00 4.55
CA LEU A 78 -8.31 2.63 5.86
C LEU A 78 -9.77 3.08 6.08
N GLY A 79 -10.55 3.21 5.01
CA GLY A 79 -11.97 3.52 5.03
C GLY A 79 -12.89 2.30 5.10
N THR A 80 -12.38 1.08 4.95
CA THR A 80 -13.17 -0.16 5.02
C THR A 80 -13.27 -0.68 6.46
N THR A 81 -14.17 -1.65 6.68
CA THR A 81 -14.18 -2.35 7.97
C THR A 81 -12.92 -3.19 8.14
N PRO A 82 -12.46 -3.45 9.37
CA PRO A 82 -11.27 -4.28 9.59
C PRO A 82 -11.37 -5.68 8.95
N GLU A 83 -12.58 -6.24 8.94
CA GLU A 83 -12.89 -7.57 8.39
C GLU A 83 -12.73 -7.58 6.86
N ASP A 84 -13.10 -6.49 6.19
CA ASP A 84 -13.06 -6.36 4.72
C ASP A 84 -11.75 -5.76 4.22
N SER A 85 -10.89 -5.28 5.13
CA SER A 85 -9.62 -4.65 4.76
C SER A 85 -8.65 -5.66 4.14
N LEU A 86 -8.00 -5.23 3.06
CA LEU A 86 -6.94 -5.98 2.37
C LEU A 86 -5.53 -5.61 2.85
N LEU A 87 -5.41 -4.66 3.81
CA LEU A 87 -4.11 -4.27 4.36
C LEU A 87 -3.41 -5.45 5.02
N ILE A 88 -2.12 -5.56 4.80
CA ILE A 88 -1.27 -6.55 5.50
C ILE A 88 -1.31 -6.35 7.01
N ALA A 89 -1.57 -5.15 7.48
CA ALA A 89 -1.80 -4.83 8.88
C ALA A 89 -2.80 -5.77 9.58
N LYS A 90 -3.84 -6.23 8.86
CA LYS A 90 -4.82 -7.22 9.34
C LYS A 90 -4.17 -8.57 9.66
N TYR A 91 -3.33 -9.06 8.78
CA TYR A 91 -2.69 -10.37 8.89
C TYR A 91 -1.52 -10.37 9.88
N LEU A 92 -0.87 -9.22 10.03
CA LEU A 92 0.19 -9.02 11.01
C LEU A 92 -0.34 -8.58 12.39
N GLN A 93 -1.67 -8.58 12.58
CA GLN A 93 -2.33 -8.23 13.84
C GLN A 93 -1.93 -6.85 14.36
N ALA A 94 -1.78 -5.88 13.46
CA ALA A 94 -1.53 -4.50 13.84
C ALA A 94 -2.70 -3.95 14.67
N PRO A 95 -2.44 -3.02 15.61
CA PRO A 95 -3.49 -2.44 16.45
C PRO A 95 -4.57 -1.73 15.65
N LEU A 96 -5.82 -1.91 16.08
CA LEU A 96 -6.98 -1.18 15.54
C LEU A 96 -7.14 0.18 16.24
N PRO A 97 -7.75 1.17 15.57
CA PRO A 97 -8.10 1.16 14.14
C PRO A 97 -6.86 1.34 13.26
N TYR A 98 -6.86 0.74 12.07
CA TYR A 98 -5.70 0.82 11.15
C TYR A 98 -5.37 2.25 10.73
N ALA A 99 -6.36 3.15 10.64
CA ALA A 99 -6.11 4.57 10.37
C ALA A 99 -5.20 5.22 11.41
N ASP A 100 -5.42 4.93 12.70
CA ASP A 100 -4.57 5.42 13.78
C ASP A 100 -3.18 4.78 13.75
N PHE A 101 -3.11 3.48 13.44
CA PHE A 101 -1.85 2.77 13.31
C PHE A 101 -0.97 3.38 12.21
N TYR A 102 -1.54 3.64 11.01
CA TYR A 102 -0.82 4.28 9.91
C TYR A 102 -0.44 5.73 10.24
N ALA A 103 -1.35 6.52 10.80
CA ALA A 103 -1.05 7.91 11.20
C ALA A 103 0.09 7.99 12.23
N LYS A 104 0.06 7.12 13.25
CA LYS A 104 1.13 7.02 14.26
C LYS A 104 2.44 6.53 13.63
N GLY A 105 2.38 5.56 12.72
CA GLY A 105 3.54 5.05 12.01
C GLY A 105 4.26 6.12 11.20
N LEU A 106 3.52 6.86 10.38
CA LEU A 106 4.07 7.98 9.59
C LEU A 106 4.69 9.08 10.48
N SER A 107 4.03 9.38 11.60
CA SER A 107 4.54 10.34 12.57
C SER A 107 5.82 9.84 13.26
N ALA A 108 5.83 8.59 13.71
CA ALA A 108 6.98 7.97 14.37
C ALA A 108 8.19 7.87 13.44
N VAL A 109 8.00 7.49 12.17
CA VAL A 109 9.07 7.48 11.17
C VAL A 109 9.59 8.89 10.89
N THR A 110 8.72 9.89 10.85
CA THR A 110 9.15 11.30 10.70
C THR A 110 9.98 11.76 11.91
N ALA A 111 9.61 11.36 13.12
CA ALA A 111 10.42 11.63 14.32
C ALA A 111 11.77 10.90 14.28
N MET A 112 11.78 9.64 13.83
CA MET A 112 13.01 8.88 13.62
C MET A 112 13.93 9.54 12.58
N ALA A 113 13.39 10.00 11.45
CA ALA A 113 14.15 10.71 10.41
C ALA A 113 14.83 11.97 10.96
N ARG A 114 14.12 12.76 11.78
CA ARG A 114 14.71 13.92 12.45
C ARG A 114 15.88 13.56 13.38
N ARG A 115 15.81 12.40 14.05
CA ARG A 115 16.90 11.91 14.92
C ARG A 115 18.13 11.44 14.13
N ILE A 116 17.91 10.81 12.97
CA ILE A 116 18.99 10.19 12.16
C ILE A 116 19.64 11.22 11.23
N VAL A 117 18.82 12.00 10.52
CA VAL A 117 19.26 12.89 9.43
C VAL A 117 18.97 14.37 9.68
N GLY A 118 18.34 14.72 10.81
CA GLY A 118 18.03 16.11 11.17
C GLY A 118 16.85 16.73 10.41
N LYS A 119 16.16 15.99 9.55
CA LYS A 119 15.07 16.47 8.68
C LYS A 119 13.83 15.59 8.79
N PRO A 120 12.61 16.13 8.55
CA PRO A 120 11.41 15.31 8.42
C PRO A 120 11.44 14.53 7.09
N VAL A 121 10.75 13.38 7.05
CA VAL A 121 10.71 12.49 5.86
C VAL A 121 10.41 13.26 4.57
N GLY A 122 9.40 14.13 4.57
CA GLY A 122 8.99 14.88 3.38
C GLY A 122 10.06 15.82 2.75
N ASN A 123 11.23 15.95 3.37
CA ASN A 123 12.33 16.81 2.92
C ASN A 123 13.65 16.03 2.73
N LEU A 124 13.60 14.70 2.72
CA LEU A 124 14.77 13.85 2.51
C LEU A 124 15.09 13.70 1.02
N ASN A 125 16.37 13.57 0.69
CA ASN A 125 16.83 13.11 -0.60
C ASN A 125 16.91 11.56 -0.63
N ASP A 126 17.25 10.99 -1.80
CA ASP A 126 17.25 9.55 -2.01
C ASP A 126 18.20 8.81 -1.05
N THR A 127 19.40 9.32 -0.80
CA THR A 127 20.35 8.70 0.14
C THR A 127 19.86 8.77 1.58
N GLU A 128 19.26 9.89 1.97
CA GLU A 128 18.72 10.11 3.31
C GLU A 128 17.51 9.21 3.59
N ILE A 129 16.61 9.03 2.59
CA ILE A 129 15.44 8.17 2.74
C ILE A 129 15.83 6.68 2.82
N GLU A 130 16.82 6.24 2.03
CA GLU A 130 17.37 4.89 2.13
C GLU A 130 17.94 4.60 3.52
N GLN A 131 18.61 5.57 4.13
CA GLN A 131 19.14 5.44 5.49
C GLN A 131 18.01 5.27 6.53
N VAL A 132 16.91 6.02 6.38
CA VAL A 132 15.71 5.90 7.24
C VAL A 132 15.04 4.54 7.04
N VAL A 133 14.83 4.11 5.79
CA VAL A 133 14.23 2.80 5.46
C VAL A 133 15.07 1.64 6.01
N LYS A 134 16.40 1.74 5.90
CA LYS A 134 17.32 0.75 6.49
C LYS A 134 17.19 0.68 8.01
N GLU A 135 16.99 1.80 8.68
CA GLU A 135 16.75 1.81 10.13
C GLU A 135 15.40 1.20 10.49
N MET A 136 14.33 1.53 9.73
CA MET A 136 12.99 0.93 9.90
C MET A 136 13.02 -0.59 9.79
N SER A 137 13.85 -1.14 8.89
CA SER A 137 13.93 -2.59 8.62
C SER A 137 14.61 -3.40 9.73
N LYS A 138 15.24 -2.77 10.70
CA LYS A 138 15.86 -3.46 11.82
C LYS A 138 14.82 -4.03 12.77
N GLY A 139 14.92 -5.30 13.08
CA GLY A 139 14.07 -5.94 14.08
C GLY A 139 14.19 -5.22 15.43
N GLY A 140 13.05 -4.99 16.09
CA GLY A 140 13.00 -4.28 17.35
C GLY A 140 13.06 -2.75 17.26
N ALA A 141 13.14 -2.16 16.07
CA ALA A 141 13.09 -0.70 15.90
C ALA A 141 11.77 -0.14 16.45
N ALA A 142 11.88 0.81 17.36
CA ALA A 142 10.74 1.49 17.98
C ALA A 142 11.04 2.97 18.20
N VAL A 143 10.00 3.80 18.14
CA VAL A 143 10.06 5.22 18.49
C VAL A 143 8.88 5.52 19.41
N ASP A 144 9.21 6.02 20.61
CA ASP A 144 8.22 6.36 21.65
C ASP A 144 7.21 5.21 21.91
N GLY A 145 7.73 3.95 21.90
CA GLY A 145 6.96 2.73 22.09
C GLY A 145 6.20 2.24 20.86
N PHE A 146 6.21 2.99 19.74
CA PHE A 146 5.57 2.54 18.51
C PHE A 146 6.47 1.56 17.75
N PRO A 147 5.95 0.37 17.33
CA PRO A 147 6.74 -0.67 16.68
C PRO A 147 7.04 -0.33 15.20
N ILE A 148 8.12 0.39 14.94
CA ILE A 148 8.53 0.84 13.60
C ILE A 148 8.71 -0.33 12.64
N PHE A 149 9.30 -1.44 13.08
CA PHE A 149 9.50 -2.62 12.24
C PHE A 149 8.16 -3.22 11.75
N LEU A 150 7.15 -3.28 12.62
CA LEU A 150 5.81 -3.73 12.21
C LEU A 150 5.21 -2.82 11.15
N PHE A 151 5.34 -1.50 11.34
CA PHE A 151 4.87 -0.52 10.36
C PHE A 151 5.63 -0.64 9.02
N TYR A 152 6.95 -0.83 9.06
CA TYR A 152 7.78 -1.12 7.88
C TYR A 152 7.24 -2.34 7.12
N MET A 153 6.99 -3.45 7.82
CA MET A 153 6.46 -4.68 7.21
C MET A 153 5.10 -4.44 6.55
N CYS A 154 4.19 -3.73 7.23
CA CYS A 154 2.88 -3.39 6.68
C CYS A 154 3.01 -2.55 5.41
N LEU A 155 3.66 -1.40 5.49
CA LEU A 155 3.74 -0.45 4.37
C LEU A 155 4.48 -1.06 3.17
N ARG A 156 5.58 -1.78 3.41
CA ARG A 156 6.33 -2.45 2.35
C ARG A 156 5.50 -3.52 1.66
N SER A 157 4.78 -4.35 2.41
CA SER A 157 3.96 -5.42 1.83
C SER A 157 2.78 -4.85 1.04
N ASP A 158 2.08 -3.84 1.56
CA ASP A 158 1.01 -3.16 0.81
C ASP A 158 1.54 -2.53 -0.49
N ALA A 159 2.74 -1.93 -0.46
CA ALA A 159 3.38 -1.39 -1.67
C ALA A 159 3.77 -2.50 -2.67
N VAL A 160 4.22 -3.66 -2.18
CA VAL A 160 4.50 -4.85 -3.02
C VAL A 160 3.23 -5.36 -3.66
N ASP A 161 2.13 -5.49 -2.91
CA ASP A 161 0.86 -5.98 -3.44
C ASP A 161 0.31 -5.08 -4.55
N VAL A 162 0.36 -3.76 -4.36
CA VAL A 162 -0.05 -2.80 -5.40
C VAL A 162 0.86 -2.86 -6.63
N THR A 163 2.17 -3.07 -6.44
CA THR A 163 3.17 -2.99 -7.51
C THR A 163 3.29 -4.30 -8.30
N TYR A 164 3.28 -5.42 -7.60
CA TYR A 164 3.56 -6.74 -8.18
C TYR A 164 2.38 -7.70 -8.12
N GLY A 165 1.34 -7.43 -7.34
CA GLY A 165 0.12 -8.24 -7.27
C GLY A 165 -0.79 -8.15 -8.50
N THR A 166 -0.28 -7.67 -9.64
CA THR A 166 -0.97 -7.52 -10.92
C THR A 166 -0.33 -8.40 -11.99
N PRO A 167 -1.05 -8.75 -13.09
CA PRO A 167 -0.47 -9.49 -14.22
C PRO A 167 0.79 -8.81 -14.78
N GLU A 168 0.79 -7.47 -14.87
CA GLU A 168 1.92 -6.68 -15.34
C GLU A 168 3.10 -6.75 -14.34
N GLY A 169 2.81 -6.77 -13.05
CA GLY A 169 3.81 -6.93 -11.98
C GLY A 169 4.49 -8.30 -12.06
N PHE A 170 3.72 -9.38 -12.20
CA PHE A 170 4.25 -10.73 -12.40
C PHE A 170 5.12 -10.83 -13.67
N LYS A 171 4.68 -10.18 -14.75
CA LYS A 171 5.47 -10.12 -16.00
C LYS A 171 6.82 -9.42 -15.79
N LYS A 172 6.86 -8.34 -15.01
CA LYS A 172 8.12 -7.64 -14.66
C LYS A 172 9.07 -8.53 -13.87
N LEU A 173 8.55 -9.41 -13.02
CA LEU A 173 9.33 -10.37 -12.25
C LEU A 173 9.72 -11.61 -13.07
N ASN A 174 9.29 -11.71 -14.34
CA ASN A 174 9.45 -12.90 -15.18
C ASN A 174 8.88 -14.17 -14.53
N VAL A 175 7.76 -14.00 -13.81
CA VAL A 175 7.04 -15.10 -13.14
C VAL A 175 5.68 -15.24 -13.81
N PRO A 176 5.20 -16.48 -14.11
CA PRO A 176 3.87 -16.68 -14.67
C PRO A 176 2.81 -16.18 -13.69
N TYR A 177 1.87 -15.37 -14.18
CA TYR A 177 0.70 -15.00 -13.41
C TYR A 177 -0.30 -16.15 -13.44
N MET A 178 -0.47 -16.83 -12.32
CA MET A 178 -1.37 -17.98 -12.21
C MET A 178 -2.42 -17.68 -11.13
N GLN A 179 -3.62 -17.36 -11.54
CA GLN A 179 -4.76 -17.17 -10.63
C GLN A 179 -5.18 -18.49 -9.97
N HIS A 180 -5.02 -19.60 -10.68
CA HIS A 180 -5.30 -20.93 -10.19
C HIS A 180 -4.21 -21.88 -10.67
N ILE A 181 -3.38 -22.32 -9.74
CA ILE A 181 -2.50 -23.46 -9.98
C ILE A 181 -3.36 -24.69 -9.70
N LEU A 182 -3.71 -25.44 -10.74
CA LEU A 182 -4.28 -26.76 -10.53
C LEU A 182 -3.26 -27.60 -9.76
N PRO A 183 -3.67 -28.29 -8.69
CA PRO A 183 -2.75 -29.19 -8.00
C PRO A 183 -2.21 -30.21 -9.01
N PRO A 184 -0.92 -30.60 -8.91
CA PRO A 184 -0.39 -31.64 -9.78
C PRO A 184 -1.21 -32.91 -9.61
N GLU A 185 -1.46 -33.64 -10.72
CA GLU A 185 -2.22 -34.87 -10.72
C GLU A 185 -1.59 -35.95 -9.80
N THR A 186 -0.30 -35.84 -9.57
CA THR A 186 0.45 -36.70 -8.62
C THR A 186 1.44 -35.85 -7.83
N TRP A 187 1.41 -36.00 -6.51
CA TRP A 187 2.43 -35.47 -5.62
C TRP A 187 3.58 -36.47 -5.57
N ASN A 188 4.64 -36.19 -6.33
CA ASN A 188 5.88 -36.95 -6.14
C ASN A 188 6.59 -36.40 -4.89
N GLY A 189 6.41 -37.10 -3.75
CA GLY A 189 7.13 -36.86 -2.50
C GLY A 189 8.58 -37.32 -2.58
#